data_18ffd71dabc88311bc47c8e3a9e2bc7c
#
_entry.id   18ffd71dabc88311bc47c8e3a9e2bc7c
#
_cell.length_a   1.000
_cell.length_b   1.000
_cell.length_c   1.000
_cell.angle_alpha   90.00
_cell.angle_beta   90.00
_cell.angle_gamma   90.00
#
_symmetry.space_group_name_H-M   'P 1'
#
loop_
_entity.id
_entity.type
_entity.pdbx_description
1 polymer ?
#
loop_
_entity_poly.entity_id
_entity_poly.type
_entity_poly.pdbx_seq_one_letter_code
_entity_poly.pdbx_strand_id
1 'polypeptide(L)'
;ERDVNRVQLIRQMGLIEGQPILNAQEWESVRARGSSVIANWIDEQMKYKAAVIVLIGRETASRPWVRYEIQKAWDARKPLLGIRIHGLSSMGAVDTIGPDPFTQISGFEGRNPGLPIFDPTVSGVLGDIDSKATYQNLVDHLRSWSSQGRVRQA
;
A
#
# COMPACT_ATOMS: atom_id res chain seq x y z
N GLU A 1 -6.98 3.84 -10.96
CA GLU A 1 -6.03 4.54 -11.88
C GLU A 1 -5.20 5.63 -11.19
N ARG A 2 -5.76 6.38 -10.23
CA ARG A 2 -5.08 7.54 -9.61
C ARG A 2 -3.73 7.24 -8.98
N ASP A 3 -3.56 6.08 -8.38
CA ASP A 3 -2.35 5.76 -7.62
C ASP A 3 -1.32 4.94 -8.40
N VAL A 4 -1.60 4.53 -9.62
CA VAL A 4 -0.70 3.70 -10.43
C VAL A 4 0.66 4.37 -10.63
N ASN A 5 0.65 5.66 -10.99
CA ASN A 5 1.90 6.41 -11.19
C ASN A 5 2.70 6.56 -9.89
N ARG A 6 2.01 6.77 -8.75
CA ARG A 6 2.66 6.84 -7.42
C ARG A 6 3.29 5.52 -7.02
N VAL A 7 2.60 4.42 -7.29
CA VAL A 7 3.11 3.07 -7.06
C VAL A 7 4.34 2.80 -7.94
N GLN A 8 4.32 3.21 -9.20
CA GLN A 8 5.47 3.09 -10.09
C GLN A 8 6.68 3.90 -9.62
N LEU A 9 6.46 5.12 -9.11
CA LEU A 9 7.54 5.90 -8.52
C LEU A 9 8.23 5.15 -7.39
N ILE A 10 7.47 4.53 -6.49
CA ILE A 10 8.01 3.75 -5.37
C ILE A 10 8.81 2.55 -5.87
N ARG A 11 8.37 1.89 -6.92
CA ARG A 11 9.11 0.77 -7.53
C ARG A 11 10.43 1.20 -8.15
N GLN A 12 10.46 2.36 -8.78
CA GLN A 12 11.70 2.91 -9.36
C GLN A 12 12.77 3.22 -8.30
N MET A 13 12.38 3.30 -7.02
CA MET A 13 13.32 3.43 -5.90
C MET A 13 14.18 2.18 -5.67
N GLY A 14 13.84 1.04 -6.30
CA GLY A 14 14.64 -0.19 -6.27
C GLY A 14 14.69 -0.92 -4.93
N LEU A 15 13.92 -0.49 -3.94
CA LEU A 15 13.91 -1.04 -2.58
C LEU A 15 12.79 -2.06 -2.36
N ILE A 16 11.81 -2.09 -3.23
CA ILE A 16 10.74 -3.07 -3.23
C ILE A 16 11.03 -4.04 -4.38
N GLU A 17 11.60 -5.18 -4.05
CA GLU A 17 11.61 -6.32 -4.96
C GLU A 17 10.19 -6.81 -5.09
N GLY A 18 9.55 -6.36 -6.12
CA GLY A 18 8.16 -6.64 -6.27
C GLY A 18 7.88 -7.36 -7.56
N GLN A 19 6.88 -8.09 -7.47
CA GLN A 19 6.10 -8.60 -8.55
C GLN A 19 5.87 -7.54 -9.60
N PRO A 20 5.82 -7.93 -10.87
CA PRO A 20 5.36 -7.04 -11.89
C PRO A 20 3.99 -6.49 -11.45
N ILE A 21 3.85 -5.19 -11.35
CA ILE A 21 2.52 -4.58 -11.34
C ILE A 21 1.89 -5.03 -12.63
N LEU A 22 0.78 -5.74 -12.51
CA LEU A 22 -0.05 -5.95 -13.65
C LEU A 22 -0.35 -4.57 -14.24
N ASN A 23 -0.05 -4.38 -15.50
CA ASN A 23 -0.55 -3.20 -16.20
C ASN A 23 -2.09 -3.25 -16.18
N ALA A 24 -2.73 -2.15 -16.51
CA ALA A 24 -4.21 -2.08 -16.47
C ALA A 24 -4.87 -3.20 -17.28
N GLN A 25 -4.25 -3.60 -18.37
CA GLN A 25 -4.76 -4.64 -19.27
C GLN A 25 -4.62 -6.06 -18.71
N GLU A 26 -3.51 -6.35 -18.05
CA GLU A 26 -3.28 -7.61 -17.34
C GLU A 26 -4.22 -7.73 -16.14
N TRP A 27 -4.43 -6.64 -15.40
CA TRP A 27 -5.36 -6.58 -14.28
C TRP A 27 -6.80 -6.82 -14.73
N GLU A 28 -7.25 -6.18 -15.81
CA GLU A 28 -8.57 -6.41 -16.39
C GLU A 28 -8.74 -7.86 -16.86
N SER A 29 -7.69 -8.48 -17.42
CA SER A 29 -7.70 -9.90 -17.79
C SER A 29 -7.90 -10.83 -16.58
N VAL A 30 -7.21 -10.56 -15.47
CA VAL A 30 -7.38 -11.33 -14.23
C VAL A 30 -8.78 -11.11 -13.67
N ARG A 31 -9.25 -9.88 -13.66
CA ARG A 31 -10.55 -9.47 -13.16
C ARG A 31 -11.71 -10.09 -13.95
N ALA A 32 -11.58 -10.22 -15.26
CA ALA A 32 -12.58 -10.84 -16.13
C ALA A 32 -12.76 -12.34 -15.88
N ARG A 33 -11.80 -13.01 -15.26
CA ARG A 33 -11.85 -14.44 -14.93
C ARG A 33 -12.67 -14.76 -13.67
N GLY A 34 -13.10 -13.75 -12.93
CA GLY A 34 -13.94 -13.89 -11.75
C GLY A 34 -13.21 -13.81 -10.40
N SER A 35 -13.99 -13.68 -9.34
CA SER A 35 -13.47 -13.41 -7.99
C SER A 35 -12.62 -14.52 -7.39
N SER A 36 -12.92 -15.78 -7.68
CA SER A 36 -12.13 -16.93 -7.20
C SER A 36 -10.73 -16.94 -7.81
N VAL A 37 -10.60 -16.56 -9.07
CA VAL A 37 -9.30 -16.47 -9.76
C VAL A 37 -8.46 -15.35 -9.17
N ILE A 38 -9.07 -14.21 -8.86
CA ILE A 38 -8.38 -13.09 -8.21
C ILE A 38 -7.91 -13.51 -6.80
N ALA A 39 -8.76 -14.14 -6.01
CA ALA A 39 -8.42 -14.63 -4.68
C ALA A 39 -7.24 -15.60 -4.72
N ASN A 40 -7.28 -16.58 -5.60
CA ASN A 40 -6.19 -17.54 -5.78
C ASN A 40 -4.90 -16.86 -6.22
N TRP A 41 -4.98 -15.90 -7.11
CA TRP A 41 -3.82 -15.14 -7.55
C TRP A 41 -3.19 -14.37 -6.39
N ILE A 42 -3.99 -13.68 -5.57
CA ILE A 42 -3.51 -12.98 -4.37
C ILE A 42 -2.85 -13.97 -3.40
N ASP A 43 -3.48 -15.10 -3.13
CA ASP A 43 -2.95 -16.12 -2.22
C ASP A 43 -1.59 -16.64 -2.68
N GLU A 44 -1.43 -16.94 -3.97
CA GLU A 44 -0.15 -17.37 -4.54
C GLU A 44 0.93 -16.28 -4.43
N GLN A 45 0.52 -15.02 -4.64
CA GLN A 45 1.44 -13.89 -4.54
C GLN A 45 1.95 -13.68 -3.11
N MET A 46 1.11 -13.90 -2.12
CA MET A 46 1.49 -13.74 -0.70
C MET A 46 2.36 -14.86 -0.16
N LYS A 47 2.27 -16.05 -0.75
CA LYS A 47 2.91 -17.27 -0.24
C LYS A 47 4.39 -17.14 0.06
N TYR A 48 5.12 -16.41 -0.78
CA TYR A 48 6.57 -16.26 -0.71
C TYR A 48 7.03 -14.87 -0.22
N LYS A 49 6.12 -14.01 0.22
CA LYS A 49 6.48 -12.66 0.67
C LYS A 49 6.92 -12.63 2.12
N ALA A 50 8.04 -11.95 2.37
CA ALA A 50 8.56 -11.74 3.73
C ALA A 50 7.72 -10.72 4.51
N ALA A 51 7.17 -9.71 3.84
CA ALA A 51 6.32 -8.68 4.42
C ALA A 51 5.36 -8.13 3.37
N VAL A 52 4.27 -7.52 3.82
CA VAL A 52 3.29 -6.85 2.96
C VAL A 52 3.25 -5.36 3.28
N ILE A 53 3.55 -4.54 2.28
CA ILE A 53 3.50 -3.09 2.38
C ILE A 53 2.24 -2.60 1.67
N VAL A 54 1.34 -1.99 2.42
CA VAL A 54 0.11 -1.40 1.88
C VAL A 54 0.38 0.06 1.53
N LEU A 55 0.32 0.39 0.25
CA LEU A 55 0.45 1.76 -0.22
C LEU A 55 -0.91 2.46 -0.11
N ILE A 56 -1.01 3.43 0.77
CA ILE A 56 -2.28 4.05 1.16
C ILE A 56 -2.48 5.37 0.41
N GLY A 57 -3.30 5.30 -0.63
CA GLY A 57 -3.85 6.46 -1.32
C GLY A 57 -5.25 6.81 -0.82
N ARG A 58 -5.88 7.79 -1.44
CA ARG A 58 -7.19 8.31 -1.06
C ARG A 58 -8.29 7.24 -1.00
N GLU A 59 -8.27 6.29 -1.92
CA GLU A 59 -9.34 5.29 -2.11
C GLU A 59 -8.93 3.87 -1.69
N THR A 60 -7.74 3.68 -1.16
CA THR A 60 -7.20 2.35 -0.85
C THR A 60 -8.10 1.57 0.09
N ALA A 61 -8.59 2.19 1.16
CA ALA A 61 -9.44 1.54 2.15
C ALA A 61 -10.81 1.10 1.62
N SER A 62 -11.29 1.71 0.53
CA SER A 62 -12.59 1.36 -0.08
C SER A 62 -12.52 0.22 -1.09
N ARG A 63 -11.33 -0.24 -1.43
CA ARG A 63 -11.14 -1.27 -2.46
C ARG A 63 -11.30 -2.67 -1.88
N PRO A 64 -12.28 -3.48 -2.33
CA PRO A 64 -12.54 -4.80 -1.75
C PRO A 64 -11.34 -5.75 -1.80
N TRP A 65 -10.56 -5.72 -2.89
CA TRP A 65 -9.39 -6.60 -3.04
C TRP A 65 -8.22 -6.19 -2.16
N VAL A 66 -8.05 -4.90 -1.87
CA VAL A 66 -7.06 -4.44 -0.88
C VAL A 66 -7.46 -4.92 0.52
N ARG A 67 -8.74 -4.85 0.86
CA ARG A 67 -9.25 -5.40 2.13
C ARG A 67 -9.00 -6.91 2.24
N TYR A 68 -9.24 -7.64 1.15
CA TYR A 68 -8.95 -9.06 1.08
C TYR A 68 -7.47 -9.37 1.30
N GLU A 69 -6.58 -8.67 0.61
CA GLU A 69 -5.11 -8.82 0.76
C GLU A 69 -4.65 -8.56 2.19
N ILE A 70 -5.14 -7.48 2.80
CA ILE A 70 -4.82 -7.13 4.19
C ILE A 70 -5.28 -8.22 5.13
N GLN A 71 -6.53 -8.69 5.00
CA GLN A 71 -7.07 -9.76 5.84
C GLN A 71 -6.27 -11.06 5.69
N LYS A 72 -5.94 -11.45 4.47
CA LYS A 72 -5.12 -12.64 4.19
C LYS A 72 -3.73 -12.55 4.79
N ALA A 73 -3.06 -11.41 4.64
CA ALA A 73 -1.74 -11.19 5.23
C ALA A 73 -1.79 -11.24 6.77
N TRP A 74 -2.83 -10.66 7.37
CA TRP A 74 -3.08 -10.70 8.80
C TRP A 74 -3.29 -12.13 9.31
N ASP A 75 -4.16 -12.89 8.66
CA ASP A 75 -4.48 -14.28 9.03
C ASP A 75 -3.27 -15.20 8.83
N ALA A 76 -2.47 -14.97 7.80
CA ALA A 76 -1.23 -15.69 7.54
C ALA A 76 -0.05 -15.25 8.42
N ARG A 77 -0.27 -14.32 9.35
CA ARG A 77 0.76 -13.74 10.22
C ARG A 77 1.96 -13.16 9.46
N LYS A 78 1.70 -12.57 8.29
CA LYS A 78 2.72 -11.83 7.56
C LYS A 78 2.92 -10.45 8.19
N PRO A 79 4.17 -9.97 8.31
CA PRO A 79 4.42 -8.59 8.73
C PRO A 79 3.70 -7.60 7.82
N LEU A 80 2.89 -6.72 8.40
CA LEU A 80 2.12 -5.70 7.72
C LEU A 80 2.55 -4.32 8.15
N LEU A 81 2.62 -3.41 7.20
CA LEU A 81 2.78 -1.97 7.41
C LEU A 81 2.10 -1.18 6.30
N GLY A 82 1.80 0.06 6.58
CA GLY A 82 1.26 1.00 5.60
C GLY A 82 2.22 2.15 5.31
N ILE A 83 2.19 2.64 4.10
CA ILE A 83 2.89 3.87 3.69
C ILE A 83 1.92 4.77 2.94
N ARG A 84 1.73 5.99 3.40
CA ARG A 84 0.89 6.98 2.74
C ARG A 84 1.58 7.50 1.48
N ILE A 85 0.83 7.56 0.38
CA ILE A 85 1.35 7.97 -0.92
C ILE A 85 0.67 9.21 -1.51
N HIS A 86 -0.29 9.79 -0.79
CA HIS A 86 -1.05 10.96 -1.27
C HIS A 86 -0.17 12.20 -1.53
N GLY A 87 0.94 12.34 -0.81
CA GLY A 87 1.89 13.44 -0.99
C GLY A 87 2.84 13.30 -2.17
N LEU A 88 2.85 12.13 -2.84
CA LEU A 88 3.60 11.95 -4.08
C LEU A 88 2.83 12.56 -5.27
N SER A 89 3.56 13.16 -6.20
CA SER A 89 2.97 13.70 -7.40
C SER A 89 2.54 12.59 -8.37
N SER A 90 1.35 12.74 -8.93
CA SER A 90 0.89 11.97 -10.07
C SER A 90 0.35 12.94 -11.11
N MET A 91 0.95 12.95 -12.29
CA MET A 91 0.61 13.90 -13.36
C MET A 91 0.65 15.38 -12.91
N GLY A 92 1.65 15.73 -12.08
CA GLY A 92 1.84 17.09 -11.59
C GLY A 92 0.96 17.49 -10.40
N ALA A 93 0.16 16.57 -9.83
CA ALA A 93 -0.73 16.85 -8.71
C ALA A 93 -0.54 15.87 -7.55
N VAL A 94 -0.68 16.36 -6.33
CA VAL A 94 -0.79 15.56 -5.11
C VAL A 94 -2.27 15.26 -4.83
N ASP A 95 -2.53 14.31 -3.92
CA ASP A 95 -3.89 13.94 -3.53
C ASP A 95 -4.16 14.27 -2.05
N THR A 96 -5.33 13.95 -1.57
CA THR A 96 -5.71 14.08 -0.17
C THR A 96 -5.46 12.78 0.59
N ILE A 97 -5.25 12.90 1.90
CA ILE A 97 -5.05 11.75 2.79
C ILE A 97 -6.26 10.82 2.75
N GLY A 98 -6.01 9.52 2.63
CA GLY A 98 -7.04 8.47 2.68
C GLY A 98 -7.23 7.89 4.08
N PRO A 99 -8.35 7.20 4.32
CA PRO A 99 -8.60 6.48 5.57
C PRO A 99 -7.58 5.36 5.83
N ASP A 100 -7.41 5.00 7.09
CA ASP A 100 -6.60 3.85 7.50
C ASP A 100 -7.29 2.53 7.08
N PRO A 101 -6.71 1.74 6.15
CA PRO A 101 -7.32 0.50 5.68
C PRO A 101 -7.27 -0.63 6.72
N PHE A 102 -6.41 -0.53 7.74
CA PHE A 102 -6.27 -1.55 8.77
C PHE A 102 -7.42 -1.57 9.79
N THR A 103 -8.21 -0.50 9.84
CA THR A 103 -9.42 -0.45 10.67
C THR A 103 -10.52 -1.40 10.21
N GLN A 104 -10.34 -2.05 9.06
CA GLN A 104 -11.30 -2.98 8.48
C GLN A 104 -10.93 -4.45 8.68
N ILE A 105 -9.84 -4.74 9.41
CA ILE A 105 -9.46 -6.09 9.78
C ILE A 105 -10.52 -6.68 10.72
N SER A 106 -10.98 -7.90 10.42
CA SER A 106 -12.00 -8.59 11.22
C SER A 106 -11.57 -8.76 12.68
N GLY A 107 -12.44 -8.37 13.59
CA GLY A 107 -12.19 -8.34 15.03
C GLY A 107 -11.60 -7.01 15.53
N PHE A 108 -11.34 -6.07 14.65
CA PHE A 108 -10.81 -4.74 14.97
C PHE A 108 -11.60 -3.60 14.33
N GLU A 109 -12.84 -3.85 13.99
CA GLU A 109 -13.69 -2.89 13.27
C GLU A 109 -13.63 -1.49 13.89
N GLY A 110 -13.23 -0.51 13.08
CA GLY A 110 -13.05 0.88 13.50
C GLY A 110 -11.74 1.19 14.23
N ARG A 111 -10.87 0.21 14.46
CA ARG A 111 -9.56 0.41 15.11
C ARG A 111 -8.45 -0.27 14.33
N ASN A 112 -7.30 0.37 14.27
CA ASN A 112 -6.07 -0.26 13.79
C ASN A 112 -5.51 -1.20 14.90
N PRO A 113 -5.20 -2.48 14.60
CA PRO A 113 -4.67 -3.42 15.60
C PRO A 113 -3.21 -3.16 16.01
N GLY A 114 -2.71 -1.96 15.83
CA GLY A 114 -1.32 -1.58 16.15
C GLY A 114 -0.36 -1.74 14.97
N LEU A 115 -0.89 -1.80 13.75
CA LEU A 115 -0.07 -1.82 12.55
C LEU A 115 0.49 -0.43 12.24
N PRO A 116 1.81 -0.31 11.96
CA PRO A 116 2.41 0.98 11.71
C PRO A 116 1.97 1.54 10.34
N ILE A 117 1.73 2.84 10.32
CA ILE A 117 1.52 3.62 9.09
C ILE A 117 2.53 4.75 9.07
N PHE A 118 3.37 4.77 8.06
CA PHE A 118 4.36 5.81 7.86
C PHE A 118 3.85 6.84 6.85
N ASP A 119 4.10 8.09 7.13
CA ASP A 119 3.71 9.21 6.27
C ASP A 119 4.96 10.00 5.85
N PRO A 120 5.41 9.86 4.60
CA PRO A 120 6.56 10.59 4.11
C PRO A 120 6.25 12.05 3.75
N THR A 121 4.99 12.49 3.85
CA THR A 121 4.53 13.80 3.39
C THR A 121 5.30 14.92 4.07
N VAL A 122 5.86 15.81 3.26
CA VAL A 122 6.55 17.01 3.69
C VAL A 122 5.76 18.22 3.23
N SER A 123 5.48 19.14 4.15
CA SER A 123 4.83 20.42 3.82
C SER A 123 5.86 21.50 3.49
N GLY A 124 5.58 22.30 2.48
CA GLY A 124 6.35 23.48 2.13
C GLY A 124 6.16 24.64 3.12
N VAL A 125 6.90 25.71 2.91
CA VAL A 125 6.88 26.91 3.78
C VAL A 125 5.49 27.54 3.89
N LEU A 126 4.67 27.43 2.83
CA LEU A 126 3.31 27.96 2.79
C LEU A 126 2.23 26.94 3.22
N GLY A 127 2.64 25.77 3.71
CA GLY A 127 1.74 24.75 4.20
C GLY A 127 1.18 23.78 3.15
N ASP A 128 1.46 23.99 1.88
CA ASP A 128 1.15 23.06 0.79
C ASP A 128 2.14 21.89 0.77
N ILE A 129 1.72 20.77 0.16
CA ILE A 129 2.56 19.57 0.08
C ILE A 129 3.70 19.80 -0.91
N ASP A 130 4.93 19.59 -0.45
CA ASP A 130 6.12 19.53 -1.28
C ASP A 130 6.35 18.09 -1.76
N SER A 131 5.91 17.77 -2.97
CA SER A 131 6.01 16.43 -3.53
C SER A 131 7.44 15.95 -3.77
N LYS A 132 8.36 16.85 -4.06
CA LYS A 132 9.78 16.51 -4.22
C LYS A 132 10.42 16.12 -2.89
N ALA A 133 10.19 16.92 -1.85
CA ALA A 133 10.67 16.62 -0.51
C ALA A 133 10.02 15.35 0.04
N THR A 134 8.74 15.13 -0.24
CA THR A 134 8.01 13.91 0.09
C THR A 134 8.64 12.68 -0.57
N TYR A 135 8.94 12.76 -1.85
CA TYR A 135 9.62 11.69 -2.58
C TYR A 135 10.97 11.35 -1.94
N GLN A 136 11.79 12.37 -1.67
CA GLN A 136 13.11 12.19 -1.08
C GLN A 136 13.00 11.58 0.33
N ASN A 137 12.07 12.05 1.14
CA ASN A 137 11.81 11.50 2.48
C ASN A 137 11.43 10.02 2.41
N LEU A 138 10.60 9.64 1.45
CA LEU A 138 10.25 8.23 1.24
C LEU A 138 11.46 7.40 0.82
N VAL A 139 12.27 7.88 -0.13
CA VAL A 139 13.51 7.21 -0.56
C VAL A 139 14.43 6.94 0.62
N ASP A 140 14.63 7.95 1.47
CA ASP A 140 15.56 7.89 2.60
C ASP A 140 15.11 6.89 3.69
N HIS A 141 13.80 6.65 3.82
CA HIS A 141 13.24 5.86 4.91
C HIS A 141 12.62 4.52 4.50
N LEU A 142 12.38 4.29 3.21
CA LEU A 142 11.63 3.11 2.74
C LEU A 142 12.23 1.79 3.21
N ARG A 143 13.54 1.65 3.17
CA ARG A 143 14.24 0.44 3.64
C ARG A 143 14.03 0.23 5.14
N SER A 144 14.20 1.27 5.95
CA SER A 144 14.00 1.23 7.39
C SER A 144 12.55 0.91 7.74
N TRP A 145 11.59 1.58 7.12
CA TRP A 145 10.18 1.34 7.36
C TRP A 145 9.75 -0.06 6.94
N SER A 146 10.27 -0.58 5.84
CA SER A 146 9.94 -1.92 5.32
C SER A 146 10.24 -3.04 6.32
N SER A 147 11.20 -2.84 7.22
CA SER A 147 11.57 -3.80 8.26
C SER A 147 10.74 -3.70 9.54
N GLN A 148 9.83 -2.73 9.63
CA GLN A 148 9.05 -2.43 10.83
C GLN A 148 7.61 -2.95 10.78
N GLY A 149 7.28 -3.81 9.83
CA GLY A 149 5.98 -4.47 9.78
C GLY A 149 5.70 -5.29 11.04
N ARG A 150 4.44 -5.35 11.42
CA ARG A 150 3.99 -6.13 12.59
C ARG A 150 3.10 -7.28 12.18
N VAL A 151 3.19 -8.36 12.94
CA VAL A 151 2.40 -9.57 12.75
C VAL A 151 1.24 -9.62 13.75
N ARG A 152 0.19 -10.37 13.40
CA ARG A 152 -0.87 -10.72 14.32
C ARG A 152 -0.29 -11.47 15.52
N GLN A 153 -0.54 -10.95 16.71
CA GLN A 153 -0.21 -11.65 17.95
C GLN A 153 -1.05 -12.93 18.09
N ALA A 154 -0.51 -13.86 18.81
CA ALA A 154 -1.19 -15.15 19.03
C ALA A 154 -2.46 -14.97 19.88
#